data_1ab5d1e052ab0c7f918db55e406d451f
#
_entry.id   1ab5d1e052ab0c7f918db55e406d451f
#
_cell.length_a   1.000
_cell.length_b   1.000
_cell.length_c   1.000
_cell.angle_alpha   90.00
_cell.angle_beta   90.00
_cell.angle_gamma   90.00
#
_symmetry.space_group_name_H-M   'P 1'
#
loop_
_entity.id
_entity.type
_entity.pdbx_description
1 polymer ?
#
loop_
_entity_poly.entity_id
_entity_poly.type
_entity_poly.pdbx_seq_one_letter_code
_entity_poly.pdbx_strand_id
1 'polypeptide(L)' 'MFRSAEISTARNVAMFICRDYLELKLEKIGQIFGGRKHTTVMHGCDNVNEDPELKKQAEEIYKLIT' A
#
# COMPACT_ATOMS: atom_id res chain seq x y z
N MET A 1 -10.53 -17.71 5.46
CA MET A 1 -9.06 -17.70 5.67
C MET A 1 -8.38 -17.01 4.49
N PHE A 2 -7.50 -16.06 4.77
CA PHE A 2 -6.80 -15.31 3.72
C PHE A 2 -5.56 -16.07 3.25
N ARG A 3 -5.32 -16.05 1.94
CA ARG A 3 -4.09 -16.58 1.36
C ARG A 3 -2.97 -15.57 1.56
N SER A 4 -1.73 -16.04 1.58
CA SER A 4 -0.56 -15.16 1.72
C SER A 4 -0.54 -14.06 0.66
N ALA A 5 -0.93 -14.39 -0.58
CA ALA A 5 -0.97 -13.41 -1.66
C ALA A 5 -2.02 -12.32 -1.42
N GLU A 6 -3.16 -12.68 -0.85
CA GLU A 6 -4.22 -11.72 -0.51
C GLU A 6 -3.79 -10.78 0.59
N ILE A 7 -3.08 -11.30 1.59
CA ILE A 7 -2.54 -10.48 2.69
C ILE A 7 -1.50 -9.52 2.14
N SER A 8 -0.61 -9.99 1.28
CA SER A 8 0.42 -9.14 0.66
C SER A 8 -0.21 -8.05 -0.20
N THR A 9 -1.25 -8.38 -0.95
CA THR A 9 -1.96 -7.43 -1.80
C THR A 9 -2.62 -6.34 -0.94
N ALA A 10 -3.30 -6.74 0.13
CA ALA A 10 -3.95 -5.79 1.04
C ALA A 10 -2.92 -4.85 1.67
N ARG A 11 -1.77 -5.39 2.08
CA ARG A 11 -0.68 -4.58 2.62
C ARG A 11 -0.15 -3.60 1.60
N ASN A 12 0.06 -4.04 0.36
CA ASN A 12 0.54 -3.18 -0.71
C ASN A 12 -0.43 -2.03 -0.98
N VAL A 13 -1.71 -2.32 -1.01
CA VAL A 13 -2.74 -1.29 -1.19
C VAL A 13 -2.69 -0.27 -0.04
N ALA A 14 -2.55 -0.74 1.20
CA ALA A 14 -2.44 0.15 2.34
C ALA A 14 -1.19 1.03 2.27
N MET A 15 -0.05 0.46 1.88
CA MET A 15 1.19 1.23 1.71
C MET A 15 1.04 2.27 0.60
N PHE A 16 0.37 1.90 -0.49
CA PHE A 16 0.10 2.82 -1.59
C PHE A 16 -0.74 4.01 -1.13
N ILE A 17 -1.76 3.77 -0.33
CA ILE A 17 -2.60 4.84 0.22
C ILE A 17 -1.74 5.78 1.07
N CYS A 18 -0.89 5.23 1.93
CA CYS A 18 -0.02 6.04 2.77
C CYS A 18 0.92 6.93 1.94
N ARG A 19 1.42 6.40 0.83
CA ARG A 19 2.35 7.15 -0.01
C ARG A 19 1.63 8.18 -0.89
N ASP A 20 0.61 7.75 -1.62
CA ASP A 20 -0.05 8.58 -2.63
C ASP A 20 -1.05 9.58 -2.06
N TYR A 21 -1.82 9.16 -1.09
CA TYR A 21 -2.89 9.99 -0.55
C TYR A 21 -2.49 10.73 0.72
N LEU A 22 -1.71 10.10 1.59
CA LEU A 22 -1.26 10.71 2.83
C LEU A 22 0.12 11.35 2.71
N GLU A 23 0.78 11.13 1.58
CA GLU A 23 2.09 11.73 1.27
C GLU A 23 3.18 11.44 2.31
N LEU A 24 3.12 10.25 2.91
CA LEU A 24 4.13 9.83 3.87
C LEU A 24 5.40 9.38 3.14
N LYS A 25 6.53 9.59 3.80
CA LYS A 25 7.83 9.13 3.27
C LYS A 25 7.91 7.62 3.32
N LEU A 26 8.63 7.02 2.36
CA LEU A 26 8.79 5.57 2.27
C LEU A 26 9.34 4.98 3.57
N GLU A 27 10.31 5.66 4.17
CA GLU A 27 10.90 5.23 5.42
C GLU A 27 9.87 5.17 6.53
N LYS A 28 9.02 6.19 6.62
CA LYS A 28 7.95 6.24 7.62
C LYS A 28 6.95 5.12 7.41
N ILE A 29 6.57 4.86 6.16
CA ILE A 29 5.65 3.78 5.82
C ILE A 29 6.27 2.43 6.23
N GLY A 30 7.54 2.23 5.95
CA GLY A 30 8.24 1.01 6.35
C GLY A 30 8.19 0.79 7.85
N GLN A 31 8.36 1.83 8.64
CA GLN A 31 8.29 1.74 10.10
C GLN A 31 6.89 1.37 10.56
N ILE A 32 5.85 1.96 9.97
CA ILE A 32 4.46 1.67 10.29
C ILE A 32 4.13 0.20 10.02
N PHE A 33 4.69 -0.36 8.96
CA PHE A 33 4.41 -1.74 8.55
C PHE A 33 5.43 -2.75 9.06
N GLY A 34 5.98 -2.52 10.25
CA GLY A 34 6.79 -3.50 10.93
C GLY A 34 8.28 -3.45 10.62
N GLY A 35 8.80 -2.28 10.29
CA GLY A 35 10.23 -2.10 10.04
C GLY A 35 10.68 -2.61 8.68
N ARG A 36 9.85 -2.45 7.65
CA ARG A 36 10.19 -2.85 6.28
C ARG A 36 11.12 -1.83 5.65
N LYS A 37 12.00 -2.32 4.79
CA LYS A 37 12.93 -1.45 4.06
C LYS A 37 12.14 -0.58 3.07
N HIS A 38 12.68 0.62 2.82
CA HIS A 38 12.03 1.54 1.87
C HIS A 38 11.89 0.94 0.46
N THR A 39 12.83 0.09 0.04
CA THR A 39 12.74 -0.58 -1.25
C THR A 39 11.55 -1.54 -1.29
N THR A 40 11.29 -2.26 -0.20
CA THR A 40 10.13 -3.16 -0.10
C THR A 40 8.82 -2.37 -0.21
N VAL A 41 8.76 -1.23 0.46
CA VAL A 41 7.59 -0.34 0.38
C VAL A 41 7.40 0.18 -1.04
N MET A 42 8.48 0.62 -1.67
CA MET A 42 8.45 1.12 -3.03
C MET A 42 7.93 0.06 -4.01
N HIS A 43 8.42 -1.18 -3.90
CA HIS A 43 7.95 -2.28 -4.75
C HIS A 43 6.47 -2.56 -4.54
N GLY A 44 6.01 -2.55 -3.29
CA GLY A 44 4.60 -2.73 -2.98
C GLY A 44 3.72 -1.63 -3.59
N CYS A 45 4.16 -0.39 -3.46
CA CYS A 45 3.44 0.74 -4.05
C CYS A 45 3.43 0.67 -5.57
N ASP A 46 4.55 0.29 -6.19
CA ASP A 46 4.65 0.18 -7.63
C ASP A 46 3.72 -0.92 -8.17
N ASN A 47 3.62 -2.04 -7.47
CA ASN A 47 2.70 -3.12 -7.84
C ASN A 47 1.25 -2.61 -7.91
N VAL A 48 0.84 -1.81 -6.94
CA VAL A 48 -0.50 -1.24 -6.93
C VAL A 48 -0.66 -0.21 -8.06
N ASN A 49 0.36 0.64 -8.23
CA ASN A 49 0.32 1.69 -9.25
C ASN A 49 0.22 1.11 -10.67
N GLU A 50 0.83 -0.04 -10.91
CA GLU A 50 0.81 -0.70 -12.21
C GLU A 50 -0.46 -1.52 -12.44
N ASP A 51 -1.25 -1.76 -11.40
CA ASP A 51 -2.49 -2.53 -11.49
C ASP A 51 -3.69 -1.58 -11.35
N PRO A 52 -4.40 -1.30 -12.45
CA PRO A 52 -5.53 -0.36 -12.42
C PRO A 52 -6.64 -0.77 -11.44
N GLU A 53 -6.85 -2.07 -11.27
CA GLU A 53 -7.86 -2.56 -10.35
C GLU A 53 -7.49 -2.31 -8.91
N LEU A 54 -6.25 -2.58 -8.53
CA LEU A 54 -5.76 -2.32 -7.18
C LEU A 54 -5.71 -0.82 -6.88
N LYS A 55 -5.34 -0.04 -7.87
CA LYS A 55 -5.30 1.41 -7.75
C LYS A 55 -6.70 1.97 -7.49
N LYS A 56 -7.70 1.43 -8.18
CA LYS A 56 -9.09 1.80 -7.98
C LYS A 56 -9.57 1.40 -6.59
N GLN A 57 -9.20 0.20 -6.13
CA GLN A 57 -9.54 -0.25 -4.77
C GLN A 57 -8.94 0.68 -3.71
N ALA A 58 -7.71 1.11 -3.90
CA ALA A 58 -7.06 2.05 -2.99
C ALA A 58 -7.84 3.36 -2.90
N GLU A 59 -8.27 3.89 -4.03
CA GLU A 59 -9.06 5.11 -4.08
C GLU A 59 -10.38 4.94 -3.33
N GLU A 60 -11.08 3.84 -3.56
CA GLU A 60 -12.34 3.55 -2.89
C GLU A 60 -12.19 3.44 -1.38
N ILE A 61 -11.13 2.75 -0.94
CA ILE A 61 -10.85 2.61 0.49
C ILE A 61 -10.55 3.98 1.11
N TYR A 62 -9.75 4.79 0.44
CA TYR A 62 -9.42 6.11 0.94
C TYR A 62 -10.65 6.98 1.09
N LYS A 63 -11.60 6.92 0.14
CA LYS A 63 -12.85 7.65 0.22
C LYS A 63 -13.70 7.23 1.41
N LEU A 64 -13.61 5.96 1.82
CA LEU A 64 -14.36 5.46 2.96
C LEU A 64 -13.84 5.98 4.29
N ILE A 65 -12.54 6.27 4.38
CA ILE A 65 -11.91 6.73 5.62
C ILE A 65 -11.75 8.24 5.70
N THR A 66 -12.12 8.93 4.66
CA THR A 66 -12.13 10.40 4.61
C THR A 66 -13.54 10.90 4.33
#